data_4382bfcd6e0bd53f784828adb76c7558
#
_entry.id   4382bfcd6e0bd53f784828adb76c7558
#
_cell.length_a   1.000
_cell.length_b   1.000
_cell.length_c   1.000
_cell.angle_alpha   90.00
_cell.angle_beta   90.00
_cell.angle_gamma   90.00
#
_symmetry.space_group_name_H-M   'P 1'
#
loop_
_entity.id
_entity.type
_entity.pdbx_description
1 polymer ?
#
loop_
_entity_poly.entity_id
_entity_poly.type
_entity_poly.pdbx_seq_one_letter_code
_entity_poly.pdbx_strand_id
1 'polypeptide(L)'
;HESMGNTGAARRMTGIYGSRHKIVLGLMTVLMTAVLFSAIFYMIARSGEQARWPENGDWVEYQGLLGVDLSHTSQGYFYAWVSQPVSQRLKLRVVYNDTHLDYDLPQDGTSIIVPLQMGSGGYQVLLYQNVSGKKYAEAGSVWVQAALEREDVAFLYPNCYVDYSVVSAAVAQADELCEGKSALEAFRAVCNFMKSGFVYDYVKAITVKPGELPDIDGCFDKRMGVCQDLSAIMCCMLRTQGIPARLVIGYADDNYHAWTVTNVDGQEEFFDPTAELSAISSVNTYSVERFY
;
A
#
# COMPACT_ATOMS: atom_id res chain seq x y z
N HIS A 1 -25.23 62.45 -67.55
CA HIS A 1 -24.54 61.19 -67.88
C HIS A 1 -23.79 60.68 -66.68
N GLU A 2 -24.45 59.77 -66.12
CA GLU A 2 -24.10 58.38 -65.74
C GLU A 2 -22.99 58.22 -64.72
N SER A 3 -23.49 57.91 -63.59
CA SER A 3 -22.78 57.20 -62.50
C SER A 3 -22.97 55.71 -62.68
N MET A 4 -21.92 54.96 -62.69
CA MET A 4 -21.87 53.55 -62.45
C MET A 4 -20.48 53.28 -61.84
N GLY A 5 -20.33 52.79 -60.74
CA GLY A 5 -20.68 51.62 -60.06
C GLY A 5 -19.41 51.13 -59.39
N ASN A 6 -19.33 51.27 -58.08
CA ASN A 6 -18.28 50.58 -57.28
C ASN A 6 -18.91 50.01 -56.07
N THR A 7 -19.64 48.88 -56.21
CA THR A 7 -20.24 48.15 -55.07
C THR A 7 -19.82 46.67 -55.02
N GLY A 8 -18.90 46.25 -55.93
CA GLY A 8 -18.53 44.82 -56.01
C GLY A 8 -17.35 44.38 -55.13
N ALA A 9 -16.47 45.29 -54.76
CA ALA A 9 -15.23 44.94 -54.06
C ALA A 9 -15.38 44.79 -52.52
N ALA A 10 -16.25 45.59 -51.93
CA ALA A 10 -16.44 45.57 -50.46
C ALA A 10 -17.18 44.31 -49.96
N ARG A 11 -18.03 43.72 -50.81
CA ARG A 11 -18.81 42.50 -50.41
C ARG A 11 -17.97 41.20 -50.43
N ARG A 12 -16.86 41.13 -51.16
CA ARG A 12 -15.94 39.96 -51.19
C ARG A 12 -14.96 39.95 -50.03
N MET A 13 -14.56 41.11 -49.51
CA MET A 13 -13.62 41.16 -48.38
C MET A 13 -14.25 40.77 -47.05
N THR A 14 -15.51 41.08 -46.80
CA THR A 14 -16.24 40.69 -45.56
C THR A 14 -16.51 39.19 -45.47
N GLY A 15 -16.68 38.51 -46.61
CA GLY A 15 -16.89 37.06 -46.66
C GLY A 15 -15.63 36.25 -46.30
N ILE A 16 -14.46 36.72 -46.68
CA ILE A 16 -13.18 36.03 -46.45
C ILE A 16 -12.75 36.18 -44.96
N TYR A 17 -12.99 37.35 -44.36
CA TYR A 17 -12.66 37.58 -42.93
C TYR A 17 -13.57 36.79 -41.99
N GLY A 18 -14.89 36.69 -42.29
CA GLY A 18 -15.84 35.90 -41.52
C GLY A 18 -15.59 34.39 -41.60
N SER A 19 -15.07 33.89 -42.73
CA SER A 19 -14.73 32.47 -42.90
C SER A 19 -13.47 32.09 -42.10
N ARG A 20 -12.44 32.92 -42.12
CA ARG A 20 -11.21 32.68 -41.32
C ARG A 20 -11.47 32.71 -39.83
N HIS A 21 -12.32 33.61 -39.33
CA HIS A 21 -12.73 33.66 -37.93
C HIS A 21 -13.49 32.39 -37.48
N LYS A 22 -14.39 31.87 -38.31
CA LYS A 22 -15.11 30.63 -38.06
C LYS A 22 -14.19 29.39 -38.04
N ILE A 23 -13.18 29.36 -38.93
CA ILE A 23 -12.19 28.29 -38.99
C ILE A 23 -11.29 28.33 -37.74
N VAL A 24 -10.82 29.52 -37.35
CA VAL A 24 -9.97 29.70 -36.15
C VAL A 24 -10.77 29.35 -34.89
N LEU A 25 -12.03 29.77 -34.77
CA LEU A 25 -12.89 29.44 -33.65
C LEU A 25 -13.17 27.94 -33.60
N GLY A 26 -13.40 27.27 -34.72
CA GLY A 26 -13.57 25.82 -34.81
C GLY A 26 -12.31 25.06 -34.40
N LEU A 27 -11.12 25.52 -34.83
CA LEU A 27 -9.84 24.93 -34.44
C LEU A 27 -9.56 25.09 -32.92
N MET A 28 -9.87 26.26 -32.35
CA MET A 28 -9.75 26.49 -30.90
C MET A 28 -10.71 25.64 -30.10
N THR A 29 -11.95 25.43 -30.59
CA THR A 29 -12.91 24.53 -29.91
C THR A 29 -12.44 23.08 -29.92
N VAL A 30 -11.93 22.59 -31.05
CA VAL A 30 -11.38 21.24 -31.18
C VAL A 30 -10.14 21.06 -30.27
N LEU A 31 -9.27 22.05 -30.19
CA LEU A 31 -8.09 22.03 -29.33
C LEU A 31 -8.49 22.02 -27.85
N MET A 32 -9.45 22.86 -27.45
CA MET A 32 -9.97 22.85 -26.06
C MET A 32 -10.65 21.56 -25.70
N THR A 33 -11.45 20.99 -26.59
CA THR A 33 -12.07 19.68 -26.33
C THR A 33 -11.03 18.57 -26.24
N ALA A 34 -10.00 18.56 -27.08
CA ALA A 34 -8.91 17.59 -27.00
C ALA A 34 -8.12 17.72 -25.68
N VAL A 35 -7.85 18.94 -25.23
CA VAL A 35 -7.18 19.20 -23.94
C VAL A 35 -8.08 18.77 -22.76
N LEU A 36 -9.40 19.04 -22.82
CA LEU A 36 -10.35 18.60 -21.82
C LEU A 36 -10.46 17.07 -21.77
N PHE A 37 -10.54 16.41 -22.92
CA PHE A 37 -10.56 14.95 -23.00
C PHE A 37 -9.24 14.35 -22.51
N SER A 38 -8.10 14.94 -22.83
CA SER A 38 -6.80 14.51 -22.28
C SER A 38 -6.74 14.69 -20.77
N ALA A 39 -7.24 15.80 -20.24
CA ALA A 39 -7.28 16.05 -18.80
C ALA A 39 -8.25 15.10 -18.08
N ILE A 40 -9.43 14.84 -18.65
CA ILE A 40 -10.40 13.86 -18.13
C ILE A 40 -9.83 12.45 -18.21
N PHE A 41 -9.23 12.07 -19.33
CA PHE A 41 -8.57 10.77 -19.49
C PHE A 41 -7.40 10.61 -18.52
N TYR A 42 -6.61 11.66 -18.31
CA TYR A 42 -5.53 11.71 -17.32
C TYR A 42 -6.08 11.61 -15.89
N MET A 43 -7.18 12.31 -15.57
CA MET A 43 -7.86 12.17 -14.27
C MET A 43 -8.47 10.77 -14.07
N ILE A 44 -9.09 10.19 -15.09
CA ILE A 44 -9.65 8.82 -15.05
C ILE A 44 -8.53 7.78 -14.96
N ALA A 45 -7.44 7.93 -15.71
CA ALA A 45 -6.27 7.06 -15.62
C ALA A 45 -5.55 7.18 -14.26
N ARG A 46 -5.64 8.36 -13.62
CA ARG A 46 -5.10 8.62 -12.29
C ARG A 46 -6.05 8.27 -11.15
N SER A 47 -7.38 8.16 -11.42
CA SER A 47 -8.34 7.65 -10.44
C SER A 47 -8.16 6.15 -10.14
N GLY A 48 -7.18 5.53 -10.77
CA GLY A 48 -6.94 4.11 -10.69
C GLY A 48 -6.53 3.61 -9.32
N GLU A 49 -5.77 4.34 -8.54
CA GLU A 49 -5.38 3.79 -7.23
C GLU A 49 -5.10 4.91 -6.23
N GLN A 50 -6.17 5.34 -5.56
CA GLN A 50 -6.08 6.16 -4.36
C GLN A 50 -5.64 5.31 -3.17
N ALA A 51 -5.03 5.95 -2.16
CA ALA A 51 -4.76 5.33 -0.88
C ALA A 51 -6.01 4.62 -0.35
N ARG A 52 -5.85 3.37 0.05
CA ARG A 52 -6.93 2.55 0.60
C ARG A 52 -6.80 2.52 2.12
N TRP A 53 -7.91 2.85 2.78
CA TRP A 53 -7.97 2.87 4.24
C TRP A 53 -8.90 1.78 4.74
N PRO A 54 -8.54 1.07 5.81
CA PRO A 54 -9.39 0.05 6.38
C PRO A 54 -10.59 0.68 7.07
N GLU A 55 -11.75 0.08 6.88
CA GLU A 55 -13.03 0.51 7.44
C GLU A 55 -13.60 -0.57 8.34
N ASN A 56 -14.42 -0.19 9.31
CA ASN A 56 -15.22 -1.14 10.08
C ASN A 56 -16.41 -1.60 9.24
N GLY A 57 -16.85 -2.84 9.45
CA GLY A 57 -18.00 -3.40 8.78
C GLY A 57 -19.02 -4.02 9.73
N ASP A 58 -20.04 -4.64 9.16
CA ASP A 58 -21.17 -5.19 9.90
C ASP A 58 -21.16 -6.73 9.98
N TRP A 59 -20.24 -7.40 9.28
CA TRP A 59 -20.14 -8.85 9.31
C TRP A 59 -19.20 -9.34 10.41
N VAL A 60 -19.69 -9.26 11.63
CA VAL A 60 -18.97 -9.64 12.85
C VAL A 60 -19.38 -11.04 13.28
N GLU A 61 -18.40 -11.91 13.51
CA GLU A 61 -18.59 -13.25 14.04
C GLU A 61 -17.82 -13.45 15.35
N TYR A 62 -18.37 -14.28 16.23
CA TYR A 62 -17.74 -14.67 17.47
C TYR A 62 -17.72 -16.20 17.59
N GLN A 63 -16.55 -16.76 17.94
CA GLN A 63 -16.40 -18.17 18.25
C GLN A 63 -15.43 -18.36 19.43
N GLY A 64 -15.96 -18.80 20.56
CA GLY A 64 -15.22 -18.81 21.82
C GLY A 64 -14.80 -17.40 22.22
N LEU A 65 -13.51 -17.21 22.44
CA LEU A 65 -12.93 -15.88 22.72
C LEU A 65 -12.54 -15.09 21.47
N LEU A 66 -12.61 -15.66 20.29
CA LEU A 66 -12.26 -14.99 19.04
C LEU A 66 -13.44 -14.17 18.52
N GLY A 67 -13.22 -12.88 18.32
CA GLY A 67 -14.06 -12.00 17.51
C GLY A 67 -13.37 -11.66 16.20
N VAL A 68 -14.11 -11.64 15.10
CA VAL A 68 -13.64 -11.25 13.77
C VAL A 68 -14.67 -10.39 13.05
N ASP A 69 -14.21 -9.45 12.23
CA ASP A 69 -15.03 -8.74 11.25
C ASP A 69 -14.56 -9.15 9.85
N LEU A 70 -15.42 -9.82 9.11
CA LEU A 70 -15.16 -10.43 7.80
C LEU A 70 -15.68 -9.58 6.63
N SER A 71 -16.15 -8.37 6.87
CA SER A 71 -16.76 -7.49 5.86
C SER A 71 -15.83 -7.15 4.70
N HIS A 72 -14.51 -7.21 4.93
CA HIS A 72 -13.51 -6.73 3.99
C HIS A 72 -12.61 -7.83 3.39
N THR A 73 -13.08 -9.08 3.43
CA THR A 73 -12.31 -10.23 2.93
C THR A 73 -12.00 -10.14 1.43
N SER A 74 -12.88 -9.54 0.61
CA SER A 74 -12.61 -9.27 -0.81
C SER A 74 -11.53 -8.21 -1.03
N GLN A 75 -11.37 -7.30 -0.07
CA GLN A 75 -10.33 -6.28 -0.05
C GLN A 75 -9.01 -6.79 0.55
N GLY A 76 -8.95 -8.07 0.92
CA GLY A 76 -7.72 -8.73 1.34
C GLY A 76 -7.36 -8.58 2.81
N TYR A 77 -8.30 -8.23 3.68
CA TYR A 77 -8.07 -8.16 5.13
C TYR A 77 -9.33 -8.49 5.94
N PHE A 78 -9.14 -8.77 7.22
CA PHE A 78 -10.18 -8.84 8.24
C PHE A 78 -9.65 -8.30 9.56
N TYR A 79 -10.54 -7.95 10.48
CA TYR A 79 -10.17 -7.59 11.84
C TYR A 79 -10.30 -8.81 12.75
N ALA A 80 -9.40 -8.92 13.73
CA ALA A 80 -9.47 -9.93 14.77
C ALA A 80 -9.18 -9.30 16.14
N TRP A 81 -9.91 -9.77 17.17
CA TRP A 81 -9.74 -9.33 18.56
C TRP A 81 -10.17 -10.42 19.53
N VAL A 82 -9.77 -10.29 20.79
CA VAL A 82 -10.34 -11.12 21.86
C VAL A 82 -11.64 -10.50 22.35
N SER A 83 -12.72 -11.28 22.41
CA SER A 83 -14.08 -10.82 22.72
C SER A 83 -14.25 -10.24 24.13
N GLN A 84 -13.34 -10.56 25.03
CA GLN A 84 -13.23 -9.98 26.38
C GLN A 84 -11.78 -9.94 26.82
N PRO A 85 -11.35 -8.94 27.61
CA PRO A 85 -9.97 -8.87 28.11
C PRO A 85 -9.55 -10.12 28.88
N VAL A 86 -8.32 -10.56 28.66
CA VAL A 86 -7.69 -11.69 29.34
C VAL A 86 -6.31 -11.32 29.83
N SER A 87 -5.78 -12.07 30.80
CA SER A 87 -4.41 -11.87 31.31
C SER A 87 -3.35 -12.75 30.62
N GLN A 88 -3.80 -13.78 29.94
CA GLN A 88 -2.94 -14.74 29.26
C GLN A 88 -2.52 -14.24 27.89
N ARG A 89 -1.28 -14.57 27.49
CA ARG A 89 -0.80 -14.28 26.14
C ARG A 89 -1.65 -15.00 25.09
N LEU A 90 -1.98 -14.30 24.04
CA LEU A 90 -2.78 -14.79 22.92
C LEU A 90 -1.92 -14.92 21.67
N LYS A 91 -2.24 -15.92 20.84
CA LYS A 91 -1.70 -16.14 19.50
C LYS A 91 -2.85 -16.36 18.54
N LEU A 92 -2.89 -15.59 17.48
CA LEU A 92 -3.80 -15.82 16.36
C LEU A 92 -3.02 -16.56 15.27
N ARG A 93 -3.48 -17.74 14.90
CA ARG A 93 -2.92 -18.52 13.79
C ARG A 93 -3.85 -18.45 12.60
N VAL A 94 -3.30 -18.07 11.45
CA VAL A 94 -4.00 -18.02 10.16
C VAL A 94 -3.40 -19.09 9.27
N VAL A 95 -4.18 -20.12 8.97
CA VAL A 95 -3.78 -21.28 8.17
C VAL A 95 -4.36 -21.15 6.77
N TYR A 96 -3.52 -21.35 5.76
CA TYR A 96 -3.90 -21.42 4.36
C TYR A 96 -3.18 -22.59 3.72
N ASN A 97 -3.94 -23.58 3.25
CA ASN A 97 -3.39 -24.87 2.78
C ASN A 97 -2.43 -25.48 3.83
N ASP A 98 -1.18 -25.76 3.46
CA ASP A 98 -0.16 -26.38 4.30
C ASP A 98 0.72 -25.34 5.05
N THR A 99 0.41 -24.05 4.94
CA THR A 99 1.17 -22.97 5.56
C THR A 99 0.38 -22.26 6.64
N HIS A 100 1.06 -21.63 7.59
CA HIS A 100 0.40 -20.78 8.57
C HIS A 100 1.28 -19.59 8.95
N LEU A 101 0.60 -18.54 9.41
CA LEU A 101 1.21 -17.35 9.98
C LEU A 101 0.65 -17.13 11.38
N ASP A 102 1.51 -16.79 12.32
CA ASP A 102 1.15 -16.52 13.70
C ASP A 102 1.29 -15.02 14.01
N TYR A 103 0.27 -14.47 14.65
CA TYR A 103 0.21 -13.08 15.08
C TYR A 103 0.04 -13.03 16.62
N ASP A 104 0.67 -12.05 17.26
CA ASP A 104 0.34 -11.74 18.65
C ASP A 104 -0.96 -10.92 18.66
N LEU A 105 -1.96 -11.37 19.42
CA LEU A 105 -3.23 -10.67 19.58
C LEU A 105 -3.23 -9.88 20.90
N PRO A 106 -3.64 -8.58 20.88
CA PRO A 106 -3.82 -7.81 22.12
C PRO A 106 -4.78 -8.47 23.10
N GLN A 107 -4.44 -8.40 24.39
CA GLN A 107 -5.20 -9.07 25.46
C GLN A 107 -6.37 -8.20 25.98
N ASP A 108 -6.41 -6.93 25.62
CA ASP A 108 -7.37 -5.93 26.09
C ASP A 108 -8.63 -5.79 25.22
N GLY A 109 -8.71 -6.52 24.11
CA GLY A 109 -9.81 -6.43 23.14
C GLY A 109 -9.53 -5.49 21.98
N THR A 110 -8.38 -4.83 21.93
CA THR A 110 -7.95 -4.05 20.77
C THR A 110 -7.84 -4.96 19.54
N SER A 111 -8.46 -4.56 18.43
CA SER A 111 -8.42 -5.31 17.19
C SER A 111 -7.10 -5.10 16.44
N ILE A 112 -6.70 -6.11 15.69
CA ILE A 112 -5.62 -6.00 14.70
C ILE A 112 -6.18 -6.22 13.28
N ILE A 113 -5.53 -5.63 12.30
CA ILE A 113 -5.80 -5.87 10.88
C ILE A 113 -4.93 -7.05 10.44
N VAL A 114 -5.57 -8.11 9.98
CA VAL A 114 -4.93 -9.35 9.53
C VAL A 114 -5.05 -9.43 8.02
N PRO A 115 -3.94 -9.41 7.28
CA PRO A 115 -3.97 -9.50 5.83
C PRO A 115 -4.26 -10.92 5.34
N LEU A 116 -5.00 -11.05 4.24
CA LEU A 116 -5.24 -12.29 3.51
C LEU A 116 -4.21 -12.43 2.38
N GLN A 117 -2.93 -12.35 2.75
CA GLN A 117 -1.80 -12.23 1.83
C GLN A 117 -1.46 -13.50 1.04
N MET A 118 -2.09 -14.63 1.37
CA MET A 118 -1.84 -15.90 0.67
C MET A 118 -2.74 -16.07 -0.56
N GLY A 119 -3.59 -15.08 -0.89
CA GLY A 119 -4.46 -15.07 -2.06
C GLY A 119 -5.89 -15.50 -1.80
N SER A 120 -6.66 -15.66 -2.86
CA SER A 120 -8.05 -16.14 -2.78
C SER A 120 -8.10 -17.59 -2.32
N GLY A 121 -9.06 -17.94 -1.45
CA GLY A 121 -9.23 -19.31 -0.96
C GLY A 121 -9.81 -19.37 0.45
N GLY A 122 -9.75 -20.57 1.03
CA GLY A 122 -10.21 -20.84 2.39
C GLY A 122 -9.09 -20.69 3.41
N TYR A 123 -9.35 -19.92 4.45
CA TYR A 123 -8.47 -19.72 5.58
C TYR A 123 -9.12 -20.27 6.85
N GLN A 124 -8.33 -20.95 7.68
CA GLN A 124 -8.72 -21.26 9.04
C GLN A 124 -8.02 -20.30 9.99
N VAL A 125 -8.79 -19.59 10.80
CA VAL A 125 -8.30 -18.64 11.81
C VAL A 125 -8.53 -19.25 13.17
N LEU A 126 -7.45 -19.46 13.95
CA LEU A 126 -7.49 -20.08 15.26
C LEU A 126 -6.91 -19.13 16.31
N LEU A 127 -7.65 -18.92 17.38
CA LEU A 127 -7.15 -18.22 18.55
C LEU A 127 -6.61 -19.24 19.57
N TYR A 128 -5.38 -19.04 19.99
CA TYR A 128 -4.74 -19.81 21.04
C TYR A 128 -4.46 -18.95 22.27
N GLN A 129 -4.81 -19.45 23.44
CA GLN A 129 -4.52 -18.84 24.73
C GLN A 129 -3.42 -19.62 25.45
N ASN A 130 -2.44 -18.90 25.99
CA ASN A 130 -1.39 -19.52 26.78
C ASN A 130 -1.92 -20.14 28.04
N VAL A 131 -1.57 -21.40 28.28
CA VAL A 131 -1.96 -22.15 29.50
C VAL A 131 -0.81 -22.17 30.51
N SER A 132 0.39 -22.51 30.07
CA SER A 132 1.59 -22.47 30.91
C SER A 132 2.87 -22.55 30.04
N GLY A 133 3.87 -21.72 30.31
CA GLY A 133 5.13 -21.73 29.60
C GLY A 133 4.92 -21.56 28.09
N LYS A 134 5.29 -22.57 27.28
CA LYS A 134 5.10 -22.59 25.82
C LYS A 134 3.83 -23.36 25.37
N LYS A 135 2.97 -23.76 26.29
CA LYS A 135 1.75 -24.52 25.98
C LYS A 135 0.59 -23.57 25.79
N TYR A 136 -0.15 -23.82 24.71
CA TYR A 136 -1.34 -23.05 24.31
C TYR A 136 -2.52 -23.99 24.12
N ALA A 137 -3.73 -23.53 24.42
CA ALA A 137 -4.98 -24.21 24.14
C ALA A 137 -5.79 -23.36 23.15
N GLU A 138 -6.55 -24.01 22.27
CA GLU A 138 -7.48 -23.33 21.38
C GLU A 138 -8.59 -22.66 22.20
N ALA A 139 -8.85 -21.40 21.88
CA ALA A 139 -9.85 -20.56 22.54
C ALA A 139 -10.94 -20.04 21.57
N GLY A 140 -10.84 -20.39 20.32
CA GLY A 140 -11.82 -20.08 19.28
C GLY A 140 -11.27 -20.33 17.89
N SER A 141 -12.16 -20.58 16.91
CA SER A 141 -11.76 -20.72 15.52
C SER A 141 -12.86 -20.32 14.55
N VAL A 142 -12.50 -19.69 13.42
CA VAL A 142 -13.42 -19.27 12.37
C VAL A 142 -12.85 -19.67 11.01
N TRP A 143 -13.74 -20.07 10.08
CA TRP A 143 -13.40 -20.23 8.66
C TRP A 143 -13.68 -18.95 7.91
N VAL A 144 -12.69 -18.50 7.14
CA VAL A 144 -12.78 -17.31 6.29
C VAL A 144 -12.64 -17.72 4.83
N GLN A 145 -13.65 -17.43 4.03
CA GLN A 145 -13.58 -17.64 2.59
C GLN A 145 -13.23 -16.30 1.92
N ALA A 146 -12.03 -16.21 1.37
CA ALA A 146 -11.57 -15.03 0.64
C ALA A 146 -11.78 -15.20 -0.86
N ALA A 147 -12.42 -14.20 -1.48
CA ALA A 147 -12.48 -14.02 -2.93
C ALA A 147 -11.96 -12.60 -3.20
N LEU A 148 -10.66 -12.48 -3.38
CA LEU A 148 -10.00 -11.20 -3.50
C LEU A 148 -10.38 -10.50 -4.81
N GLU A 149 -10.61 -9.19 -4.78
CA GLU A 149 -10.88 -8.39 -5.99
C GLU A 149 -9.68 -8.38 -6.95
N ARG A 150 -8.46 -8.53 -6.40
CA ARG A 150 -7.20 -8.75 -7.10
C ARG A 150 -6.22 -9.44 -6.14
N GLU A 151 -5.31 -10.27 -6.65
CA GLU A 151 -4.44 -11.11 -5.81
C GLU A 151 -3.44 -10.32 -4.93
N ASP A 152 -3.14 -9.09 -5.27
CA ASP A 152 -2.23 -8.21 -4.53
C ASP A 152 -2.94 -7.14 -3.69
N VAL A 153 -4.27 -7.18 -3.59
CA VAL A 153 -5.07 -6.16 -2.89
C VAL A 153 -4.73 -6.05 -1.39
N ALA A 154 -4.36 -7.17 -0.75
CA ALA A 154 -3.95 -7.17 0.65
C ALA A 154 -2.72 -6.29 0.94
N PHE A 155 -1.92 -6.01 -0.08
CA PHE A 155 -0.71 -5.18 -0.01
C PHE A 155 -0.96 -3.70 -0.32
N LEU A 156 -2.22 -3.28 -0.34
CA LEU A 156 -2.65 -1.88 -0.47
C LEU A 156 -3.17 -1.30 0.84
N TYR A 157 -3.35 -2.14 1.88
CA TYR A 157 -3.88 -1.74 3.17
C TYR A 157 -2.82 -1.81 4.27
N PRO A 158 -2.94 -0.99 5.33
CA PRO A 158 -2.15 -1.22 6.53
C PRO A 158 -2.50 -2.57 7.15
N ASN A 159 -1.56 -3.12 7.91
CA ASN A 159 -1.75 -4.32 8.70
C ASN A 159 -0.84 -4.25 9.94
N CYS A 160 -0.87 -5.26 10.80
CA CYS A 160 -0.12 -5.26 12.06
C CYS A 160 1.43 -5.23 11.89
N TYR A 161 1.96 -5.51 10.69
CA TYR A 161 3.40 -5.38 10.39
C TYR A 161 3.74 -4.12 9.59
N VAL A 162 2.77 -3.56 8.89
CA VAL A 162 2.90 -2.30 8.15
C VAL A 162 1.80 -1.38 8.68
N ASP A 163 1.98 -0.95 9.92
CA ASP A 163 0.99 -0.18 10.67
C ASP A 163 1.17 1.32 10.46
N TYR A 164 0.18 1.96 9.84
CA TYR A 164 0.15 3.38 9.56
C TYR A 164 -1.29 3.89 9.50
N SER A 165 -1.45 5.18 9.65
CA SER A 165 -2.75 5.85 9.61
C SER A 165 -2.70 7.11 8.73
N VAL A 166 -3.86 7.72 8.50
CA VAL A 166 -3.97 8.96 7.71
C VAL A 166 -3.15 10.13 8.27
N VAL A 167 -2.77 10.08 9.55
CA VAL A 167 -1.98 11.12 10.21
C VAL A 167 -0.49 10.80 10.28
N SER A 168 -0.06 9.63 9.80
CA SER A 168 1.35 9.25 9.77
C SER A 168 2.16 10.21 8.88
N ALA A 169 3.29 10.69 9.37
CA ALA A 169 4.14 11.62 8.62
C ALA A 169 4.70 11.01 7.32
N ALA A 170 4.90 9.69 7.29
CA ALA A 170 5.30 8.95 6.10
C ALA A 170 4.26 9.05 4.97
N VAL A 171 2.96 9.08 5.31
CA VAL A 171 1.86 9.24 4.35
C VAL A 171 1.90 10.63 3.73
N ALA A 172 1.94 11.68 4.55
CA ALA A 172 2.02 13.06 4.05
C ALA A 172 3.25 13.29 3.16
N GLN A 173 4.39 12.70 3.52
CA GLN A 173 5.61 12.79 2.71
C GLN A 173 5.47 12.03 1.39
N ALA A 174 4.79 10.87 1.38
CA ALA A 174 4.56 10.11 0.15
C ALA A 174 3.65 10.88 -0.81
N ASP A 175 2.60 11.53 -0.30
CA ASP A 175 1.69 12.35 -1.10
C ASP A 175 2.43 13.52 -1.76
N GLU A 176 3.24 14.25 -1.01
CA GLU A 176 4.08 15.34 -1.52
C GLU A 176 5.07 14.83 -2.58
N LEU A 177 5.78 13.76 -2.26
CA LEU A 177 6.85 13.21 -3.08
C LEU A 177 6.34 12.66 -4.41
N CYS A 178 5.15 12.07 -4.41
CA CYS A 178 4.58 11.34 -5.54
C CYS A 178 3.53 12.14 -6.33
N GLU A 179 3.24 13.38 -5.93
CA GLU A 179 2.27 14.21 -6.62
C GLU A 179 2.59 14.33 -8.11
N GLY A 180 1.60 14.03 -8.96
CA GLY A 180 1.72 14.13 -10.41
C GLY A 180 2.54 13.03 -11.09
N LYS A 181 3.06 12.04 -10.37
CA LYS A 181 3.91 10.98 -10.91
C LYS A 181 3.13 9.73 -11.32
N SER A 182 3.61 9.03 -12.32
CA SER A 182 3.19 7.66 -12.62
C SER A 182 3.66 6.69 -11.53
N ALA A 183 3.11 5.46 -11.50
CA ALA A 183 3.49 4.45 -10.51
C ALA A 183 5.01 4.18 -10.50
N LEU A 184 5.63 4.06 -11.67
CA LEU A 184 7.08 3.85 -11.78
C LEU A 184 7.89 5.06 -11.31
N GLU A 185 7.46 6.27 -11.62
CA GLU A 185 8.11 7.49 -11.14
C GLU A 185 7.95 7.67 -9.63
N ALA A 186 6.78 7.35 -9.07
CA ALA A 186 6.51 7.34 -7.64
C ALA A 186 7.39 6.32 -6.92
N PHE A 187 7.47 5.08 -7.41
CA PHE A 187 8.37 4.05 -6.89
C PHE A 187 9.83 4.54 -6.84
N ARG A 188 10.34 5.09 -7.95
CA ARG A 188 11.70 5.63 -8.02
C ARG A 188 11.93 6.81 -7.07
N ALA A 189 10.92 7.68 -6.92
CA ALA A 189 10.99 8.82 -5.99
C ALA A 189 11.08 8.32 -4.54
N VAL A 190 10.27 7.33 -4.15
CA VAL A 190 10.33 6.70 -2.82
C VAL A 190 11.68 6.01 -2.59
N CYS A 191 12.20 5.24 -3.56
CA CYS A 191 13.52 4.64 -3.48
C CYS A 191 14.62 5.67 -3.21
N ASN A 192 14.63 6.76 -3.97
CA ASN A 192 15.62 7.84 -3.81
C ASN A 192 15.48 8.55 -2.46
N PHE A 193 14.25 8.76 -2.00
CA PHE A 193 13.98 9.34 -0.67
C PHE A 193 14.49 8.43 0.44
N MET A 194 14.26 7.12 0.36
CA MET A 194 14.79 6.15 1.32
C MET A 194 16.32 6.17 1.35
N LYS A 195 16.97 6.15 0.18
CA LYS A 195 18.44 6.18 0.07
C LYS A 195 19.09 7.42 0.66
N SER A 196 18.47 8.58 0.51
CA SER A 196 19.06 9.87 0.91
C SER A 196 18.57 10.39 2.26
N GLY A 197 17.41 9.91 2.70
CA GLY A 197 16.70 10.48 3.85
C GLY A 197 16.83 9.69 5.15
N PHE A 198 17.41 8.48 5.11
CA PHE A 198 17.48 7.60 6.28
C PHE A 198 18.90 7.13 6.57
N VAL A 199 19.08 6.64 7.80
CA VAL A 199 20.30 5.94 8.23
C VAL A 199 19.94 4.64 8.94
N TYR A 200 20.81 3.65 8.89
CA TYR A 200 20.62 2.38 9.58
C TYR A 200 20.89 2.50 11.07
N ASP A 201 19.99 1.97 11.90
CA ASP A 201 20.11 1.98 13.36
C ASP A 201 20.88 0.74 13.86
N TYR A 202 22.19 0.86 13.95
CA TYR A 202 23.05 -0.22 14.47
C TYR A 202 22.81 -0.52 15.95
N VAL A 203 22.33 0.46 16.74
CA VAL A 203 22.03 0.24 18.16
C VAL A 203 20.73 -0.57 18.29
N LYS A 204 19.70 -0.20 17.56
CA LYS A 204 18.44 -0.98 17.53
C LYS A 204 18.71 -2.40 16.99
N ALA A 205 19.56 -2.55 15.98
CA ALA A 205 19.86 -3.85 15.37
C ALA A 205 20.36 -4.91 16.36
N ILE A 206 21.12 -4.50 17.38
CA ILE A 206 21.63 -5.41 18.43
C ILE A 206 20.72 -5.51 19.66
N THR A 207 19.66 -4.71 19.75
CA THR A 207 18.76 -4.66 20.90
C THR A 207 17.32 -5.07 20.58
N VAL A 208 16.93 -5.10 19.31
CA VAL A 208 15.60 -5.52 18.83
C VAL A 208 15.28 -6.94 19.29
N LYS A 209 14.09 -7.13 19.83
CA LYS A 209 13.65 -8.43 20.37
C LYS A 209 12.94 -9.25 19.29
N PRO A 210 13.06 -10.58 19.33
CA PRO A 210 12.26 -11.43 18.47
C PRO A 210 10.75 -11.16 18.65
N GLY A 211 10.03 -10.93 17.55
CA GLY A 211 8.61 -10.60 17.53
C GLY A 211 8.28 -9.12 17.75
N GLU A 212 9.28 -8.25 17.86
CA GLU A 212 9.06 -6.80 17.85
C GLU A 212 8.58 -6.36 16.47
N LEU A 213 7.46 -5.64 16.45
CA LEU A 213 6.87 -5.13 15.21
C LEU A 213 7.62 -3.88 14.71
N PRO A 214 7.58 -3.58 13.41
CA PRO A 214 8.13 -2.33 12.87
C PRO A 214 7.47 -1.10 13.51
N ASP A 215 8.26 -0.08 13.76
CA ASP A 215 7.82 1.24 14.25
C ASP A 215 7.95 2.26 13.10
N ILE A 216 6.89 2.37 12.29
CA ILE A 216 6.90 3.27 11.12
C ILE A 216 7.03 4.72 11.55
N ASP A 217 6.15 5.20 12.43
CA ASP A 217 6.10 6.62 12.80
C ASP A 217 7.34 7.05 13.57
N GLY A 218 7.74 6.30 14.61
CA GLY A 218 8.90 6.64 15.41
C GLY A 218 10.23 6.56 14.64
N CYS A 219 10.36 5.61 13.69
CA CYS A 219 11.55 5.51 12.84
C CYS A 219 11.54 6.55 11.72
N PHE A 220 10.36 6.89 11.18
CA PHE A 220 10.23 7.94 10.18
C PHE A 220 10.62 9.31 10.76
N ASP A 221 10.15 9.65 11.94
CA ASP A 221 10.48 10.92 12.60
C ASP A 221 11.97 11.07 12.88
N LYS A 222 12.62 9.98 13.30
CA LYS A 222 14.07 9.95 13.57
C LYS A 222 14.92 9.80 12.31
N ARG A 223 14.32 9.48 11.16
CA ARG A 223 15.03 9.13 9.93
C ARG A 223 16.03 7.99 10.12
N MET A 224 15.70 7.05 11.00
CA MET A 224 16.59 5.96 11.38
C MET A 224 15.79 4.72 11.79
N GLY A 225 16.20 3.53 11.33
CA GLY A 225 15.56 2.27 11.67
C GLY A 225 16.39 1.07 11.24
N VAL A 226 15.95 -0.12 11.63
CA VAL A 226 16.52 -1.40 11.16
C VAL A 226 15.80 -1.89 9.88
N CYS A 227 16.23 -2.99 9.29
CA CYS A 227 15.72 -3.51 8.03
C CYS A 227 14.18 -3.60 7.99
N GLN A 228 13.54 -4.11 9.03
CA GLN A 228 12.08 -4.23 9.08
C GLN A 228 11.37 -2.87 9.16
N ASP A 229 11.91 -1.89 9.90
CA ASP A 229 11.34 -0.56 10.02
C ASP A 229 11.40 0.18 8.68
N LEU A 230 12.58 0.18 8.06
CA LEU A 230 12.83 0.86 6.79
C LEU A 230 11.98 0.26 5.65
N SER A 231 11.86 -1.08 5.62
CA SER A 231 11.01 -1.77 4.63
C SER A 231 9.52 -1.51 4.88
N ALA A 232 9.09 -1.44 6.14
CA ALA A 232 7.70 -1.11 6.48
C ALA A 232 7.36 0.35 6.13
N ILE A 233 8.28 1.30 6.37
CA ILE A 233 8.15 2.70 5.93
C ILE A 233 7.98 2.78 4.41
N MET A 234 8.81 2.06 3.67
CA MET A 234 8.71 2.01 2.21
C MET A 234 7.37 1.43 1.75
N CYS A 235 6.93 0.32 2.36
CA CYS A 235 5.60 -0.24 2.09
C CYS A 235 4.47 0.75 2.38
N CYS A 236 4.51 1.47 3.51
CA CYS A 236 3.57 2.52 3.84
C CYS A 236 3.51 3.58 2.73
N MET A 237 4.66 4.13 2.34
CA MET A 237 4.76 5.17 1.32
C MET A 237 4.24 4.71 -0.05
N LEU A 238 4.49 3.47 -0.44
CA LEU A 238 4.02 2.93 -1.72
C LEU A 238 2.51 2.59 -1.70
N ARG A 239 2.03 1.92 -0.64
CA ARG A 239 0.62 1.54 -0.49
C ARG A 239 -0.30 2.76 -0.54
N THR A 240 0.09 3.85 0.09
CA THR A 240 -0.69 5.11 0.08
C THR A 240 -0.70 5.80 -1.28
N GLN A 241 0.15 5.39 -2.20
CA GLN A 241 0.14 5.82 -3.60
C GLN A 241 -0.55 4.78 -4.53
N GLY A 242 -1.28 3.81 -3.95
CA GLY A 242 -1.97 2.76 -4.70
C GLY A 242 -1.03 1.72 -5.32
N ILE A 243 0.22 1.64 -4.89
CA ILE A 243 1.21 0.68 -5.37
C ILE A 243 1.29 -0.47 -4.37
N PRO A 244 0.88 -1.70 -4.73
CA PRO A 244 0.93 -2.85 -3.83
C PRO A 244 2.36 -3.15 -3.42
N ALA A 245 2.64 -3.18 -2.12
CA ALA A 245 3.98 -3.38 -1.59
C ALA A 245 3.98 -4.38 -0.44
N ARG A 246 4.86 -5.38 -0.52
CA ARG A 246 5.06 -6.44 0.46
C ARG A 246 6.29 -6.15 1.33
N LEU A 247 6.10 -6.15 2.64
CA LEU A 247 7.19 -6.30 3.59
C LEU A 247 7.60 -7.78 3.59
N VAL A 248 8.74 -8.09 3.03
CA VAL A 248 9.26 -9.46 2.96
C VAL A 248 10.25 -9.69 4.08
N ILE A 249 10.15 -10.83 4.76
CA ILE A 249 11.05 -11.28 5.81
C ILE A 249 11.63 -12.63 5.41
N GLY A 250 12.92 -12.79 5.60
CA GLY A 250 13.62 -14.01 5.24
C GLY A 250 15.12 -13.90 5.50
N TYR A 251 15.94 -14.35 4.58
CA TYR A 251 17.38 -14.33 4.71
C TYR A 251 18.04 -13.64 3.51
N ALA A 252 18.96 -12.75 3.80
CA ALA A 252 19.91 -12.16 2.86
C ALA A 252 21.26 -12.84 3.11
N ASP A 253 21.67 -13.73 2.21
CA ASP A 253 22.67 -14.76 2.47
C ASP A 253 22.32 -15.54 3.77
N ASP A 254 23.14 -15.53 4.80
CA ASP A 254 22.88 -16.20 6.08
C ASP A 254 22.25 -15.29 7.15
N ASN A 255 21.96 -14.02 6.82
CA ASN A 255 21.46 -13.05 7.80
C ASN A 255 19.94 -12.94 7.71
N TYR A 256 19.25 -13.06 8.85
CA TYR A 256 17.83 -12.78 8.96
C TYR A 256 17.56 -11.31 8.65
N HIS A 257 16.68 -11.07 7.67
CA HIS A 257 16.57 -9.78 7.02
C HIS A 257 15.16 -9.44 6.58
N ALA A 258 14.94 -8.16 6.26
CA ALA A 258 13.68 -7.68 5.69
C ALA A 258 13.96 -6.73 4.52
N TRP A 259 13.12 -6.82 3.48
CA TRP A 259 13.15 -5.97 2.30
C TRP A 259 11.76 -5.73 1.74
N THR A 260 11.65 -4.92 0.69
CA THR A 260 10.39 -4.58 0.03
C THR A 260 10.34 -5.21 -1.37
N VAL A 261 9.19 -5.81 -1.68
CA VAL A 261 8.84 -6.24 -3.03
C VAL A 261 7.50 -5.60 -3.39
N THR A 262 7.42 -4.99 -4.56
CA THR A 262 6.24 -4.24 -5.01
C THR A 262 5.85 -4.61 -6.43
N ASN A 263 4.58 -4.42 -6.78
CA ASN A 263 4.09 -4.58 -8.14
C ASN A 263 3.84 -3.19 -8.73
N VAL A 264 4.68 -2.80 -9.68
CA VAL A 264 4.58 -1.53 -10.40
C VAL A 264 4.13 -1.83 -11.83
N ASP A 265 2.91 -1.45 -12.18
CA ASP A 265 2.33 -1.64 -13.53
C ASP A 265 2.43 -3.11 -14.04
N GLY A 266 2.27 -4.08 -13.14
CA GLY A 266 2.35 -5.51 -13.45
C GLY A 266 3.78 -6.07 -13.49
N GLN A 267 4.79 -5.27 -13.15
CA GLN A 267 6.18 -5.70 -13.00
C GLN A 267 6.55 -5.76 -11.51
N GLU A 268 7.17 -6.87 -11.11
CA GLU A 268 7.69 -7.01 -9.76
C GLU A 268 9.01 -6.24 -9.65
N GLU A 269 9.07 -5.28 -8.71
CA GLU A 269 10.23 -4.48 -8.39
C GLU A 269 10.72 -4.83 -6.98
N PHE A 270 12.01 -4.91 -6.82
CA PHE A 270 12.69 -5.25 -5.58
C PHE A 270 13.46 -4.05 -5.05
N PHE A 271 13.42 -3.82 -3.74
CA PHE A 271 14.24 -2.81 -3.09
C PHE A 271 14.59 -3.22 -1.65
N ASP A 272 15.87 -3.24 -1.36
CA ASP A 272 16.40 -3.44 0.00
C ASP A 272 16.91 -2.10 0.54
N PRO A 273 16.13 -1.40 1.41
CA PRO A 273 16.56 -0.12 1.96
C PRO A 273 17.87 -0.21 2.73
N THR A 274 18.11 -1.33 3.39
CA THR A 274 19.31 -1.52 4.22
C THR A 274 20.55 -1.70 3.37
N ALA A 275 20.50 -2.50 2.33
CA ALA A 275 21.61 -2.69 1.41
C ALA A 275 22.03 -1.39 0.73
N GLU A 276 21.04 -0.53 0.44
CA GLU A 276 21.28 0.78 -0.19
C GLU A 276 21.86 1.83 0.78
N LEU A 277 21.58 1.71 2.09
CA LEU A 277 22.10 2.63 3.13
C LEU A 277 23.44 2.20 3.70
N SER A 278 23.68 0.91 3.72
CA SER A 278 24.91 0.36 4.25
C SER A 278 25.93 0.20 3.11
N ALA A 279 27.15 0.66 3.30
CA ALA A 279 28.29 0.31 2.44
C ALA A 279 28.66 -1.19 2.59
N ILE A 280 27.71 -2.03 3.01
CA ILE A 280 27.88 -3.48 3.17
C ILE A 280 27.87 -4.11 1.78
N SER A 281 28.85 -4.98 1.57
CA SER A 281 29.05 -5.81 0.40
C SER A 281 27.75 -6.41 -0.16
N SER A 282 27.66 -6.50 -1.47
CA SER A 282 26.61 -7.13 -2.25
C SER A 282 26.06 -8.40 -1.60
N VAL A 283 24.75 -8.40 -1.28
CA VAL A 283 24.01 -9.63 -0.97
C VAL A 283 23.96 -10.49 -2.24
N ASN A 284 24.28 -11.77 -2.12
CA ASN A 284 24.32 -12.69 -3.26
C ASN A 284 22.97 -13.38 -3.48
N THR A 285 22.27 -13.70 -2.38
CA THR A 285 21.01 -14.46 -2.43
C THR A 285 20.01 -13.92 -1.43
N TYR A 286 18.72 -13.92 -1.83
CA TYR A 286 17.58 -13.68 -0.95
C TYR A 286 16.69 -14.90 -0.93
N SER A 287 16.28 -15.34 0.26
CA SER A 287 15.30 -16.40 0.43
C SER A 287 14.14 -15.93 1.31
N VAL A 288 12.93 -16.08 0.79
CA VAL A 288 11.70 -15.62 1.45
C VAL A 288 11.24 -16.64 2.48
N GLU A 289 10.97 -16.21 3.71
CA GLU A 289 10.32 -17.01 4.74
C GLU A 289 8.83 -16.65 4.81
N ARG A 290 8.49 -15.36 4.86
CA ARG A 290 7.13 -14.83 4.92
C ARG A 290 7.06 -13.39 4.43
N PHE A 291 5.84 -12.88 4.21
CA PHE A 291 5.61 -11.49 3.79
C PHE A 291 4.26 -10.98 4.31
N TYR A 292 4.14 -9.66 4.39
CA TYR A 292 2.98 -8.95 4.94
C TYR A 292 2.58 -7.75 4.07
#